data_2d0cebe4bbbe776ceb4fe86de2966316
#
_entry.id   2d0cebe4bbbe776ceb4fe86de2966316
#
_cell.length_a   1.000
_cell.length_b   1.000
_cell.length_c   1.000
_cell.angle_alpha   90.00
_cell.angle_beta   90.00
_cell.angle_gamma   90.00
#
_symmetry.space_group_name_H-M   'P 1'
#
loop_
_entity.id
_entity.type
_entity.pdbx_description
1 polymer ?
#
loop_
_entity_poly.entity_id
_entity_poly.type
_entity_poly.pdbx_seq_one_letter_code
_entity_poly.pdbx_strand_id
1 'polypeptide(L)'
;MPWNIWKLTLFSIFIYVVTSEKNDEVKGIGKNKVVTLKDLELLGVRKLNQTVADYYQSGADHEQTLRENVEAFSRWRLPFHVLVNVVNRTLNTTILGKDVGMPVGISPSAMQKMAHEDGEIGTAKASQAARTVMILSTLSSISIEDIRKNASRAMLWLQLYVFKNRTITKELIRRAEQAKFHAIVLTVDAPVWGQRIVDVRNAFTTPEGIKLANFAGTDYEVFEKGVKGSGLTKYTNDFFDPALTWKDVTWLKNHTKRPVVLKGIVNPEDASLAVRYGASAIIVSNHGGRQLDGSPATIEALTEVVQAVNGSLEVYLDGGVRTGTDIVKALALGAKAVFVGRPALWGLAXXXXNSVEELKQEDVVREEHYGRLLER
;
A
#
# COMPACT_ATOMS: atom_id res chain seq x y z
N MET A 1 25.47 9.93 -1.95
CA MET A 1 24.48 10.71 -2.74
C MET A 1 23.74 11.63 -1.80
N PRO A 2 23.65 12.94 -2.08
CA PRO A 2 22.92 13.84 -1.19
C PRO A 2 21.41 13.59 -1.32
N TRP A 3 20.78 13.28 -0.23
CA TRP A 3 19.35 13.03 -0.17
C TRP A 3 18.63 14.38 0.05
N ASN A 4 17.75 14.70 -0.87
CA ASN A 4 16.87 15.87 -0.72
C ASN A 4 15.68 15.48 0.19
N ILE A 5 15.73 15.96 1.40
CA ILE A 5 14.84 15.52 2.49
C ILE A 5 13.55 16.37 2.59
N TRP A 6 13.30 17.20 1.59
CA TRP A 6 12.10 18.05 1.54
C TRP A 6 10.83 17.34 1.07
N LYS A 7 10.89 16.03 1.01
CA LYS A 7 9.83 15.19 0.50
C LYS A 7 8.67 14.99 1.48
N LEU A 8 8.61 15.75 2.57
CA LEU A 8 7.75 15.44 3.71
C LEU A 8 6.41 16.16 3.74
N THR A 9 6.35 17.37 3.19
CA THR A 9 5.13 18.18 3.20
C THR A 9 4.06 17.63 2.26
N LEU A 10 4.46 16.88 1.24
CA LEU A 10 3.56 16.35 0.22
C LEU A 10 2.85 15.05 0.60
N PHE A 11 3.29 14.35 1.65
CA PHE A 11 2.50 13.23 2.15
C PHE A 11 1.17 13.73 2.75
N SER A 12 1.21 14.86 3.42
CA SER A 12 -0.01 15.55 3.85
C SER A 12 -0.85 15.99 2.65
N ILE A 13 -0.20 16.43 1.58
CA ILE A 13 -0.83 16.86 0.33
C ILE A 13 -1.48 15.67 -0.41
N PHE A 14 -0.78 14.52 -0.49
CA PHE A 14 -1.33 13.33 -1.13
C PHE A 14 -2.63 12.87 -0.45
N ILE A 15 -2.67 12.99 0.87
CA ILE A 15 -3.85 12.64 1.65
C ILE A 15 -4.92 13.73 1.52
N TYR A 16 -4.51 14.98 1.42
CA TYR A 16 -5.40 16.12 1.25
C TYR A 16 -6.10 16.08 -0.13
N VAL A 17 -5.40 15.64 -1.18
CA VAL A 17 -5.99 15.43 -2.52
C VAL A 17 -7.11 14.37 -2.49
N VAL A 18 -7.04 13.45 -1.53
CA VAL A 18 -8.07 12.41 -1.36
C VAL A 18 -9.20 12.86 -0.42
N THR A 19 -9.10 14.05 0.24
CA THR A 19 -9.94 14.38 1.40
C THR A 19 -10.75 15.67 1.35
N SER A 20 -11.07 16.27 0.20
CA SER A 20 -11.90 17.47 0.28
C SER A 20 -13.39 17.12 0.16
N GLU A 21 -14.14 17.22 1.25
CA GLU A 21 -15.53 17.69 1.35
C GLU A 21 -16.26 17.63 2.70
N LYS A 22 -17.43 18.23 2.64
CA LYS A 22 -18.35 18.87 3.56
C LYS A 22 -18.84 18.06 4.76
N ASN A 23 -18.87 18.83 5.84
CA ASN A 23 -19.91 18.79 6.89
C ASN A 23 -20.29 17.44 7.52
N ASP A 24 -19.57 17.11 8.59
CA ASP A 24 -20.26 16.53 9.75
C ASP A 24 -19.53 16.98 11.02
N GLU A 25 -20.30 17.43 11.98
CA GLU A 25 -19.80 17.92 13.26
C GLU A 25 -19.09 16.79 14.03
N VAL A 26 -17.78 16.75 13.91
CA VAL A 26 -17.00 15.89 14.78
C VAL A 26 -16.71 16.68 16.04
N LYS A 27 -17.40 16.35 17.12
CA LYS A 27 -17.11 16.93 18.45
C LYS A 27 -15.65 16.60 18.79
N GLY A 28 -14.79 17.63 18.83
CA GLY A 28 -13.41 17.50 19.23
C GLY A 28 -12.36 17.80 18.16
N ILE A 29 -12.70 17.64 16.88
CA ILE A 29 -11.88 18.18 15.79
C ILE A 29 -12.65 19.41 15.29
N GLY A 30 -12.15 20.61 15.60
CA GLY A 30 -12.83 21.86 15.25
C GLY A 30 -13.16 21.92 13.76
N LYS A 31 -14.24 22.62 13.45
CA LYS A 31 -14.68 22.84 12.07
C LYS A 31 -13.48 23.21 11.20
N ASN A 32 -13.04 22.34 10.34
CA ASN A 32 -12.26 22.65 9.15
C ASN A 32 -10.80 22.22 9.04
N LYS A 33 -10.24 21.23 9.74
CA LYS A 33 -8.93 20.84 9.19
C LYS A 33 -8.52 19.42 9.55
N VAL A 34 -8.55 18.55 8.56
CA VAL A 34 -7.68 17.38 8.54
C VAL A 34 -6.25 17.93 8.37
N VAL A 35 -5.43 17.75 9.39
CA VAL A 35 -4.06 18.24 9.41
C VAL A 35 -3.07 17.07 9.44
N THR A 36 -3.53 15.93 9.95
CA THR A 36 -2.69 14.74 10.12
C THR A 36 -3.35 13.50 9.57
N LEU A 37 -2.55 12.47 9.28
CA LEU A 37 -3.09 11.14 8.95
C LEU A 37 -3.96 10.57 10.07
N LYS A 38 -3.69 10.95 11.32
CA LYS A 38 -4.51 10.51 12.45
C LYS A 38 -5.92 11.11 12.40
N ASP A 39 -6.01 12.39 12.01
CA ASP A 39 -7.33 13.03 11.79
C ASP A 39 -8.09 12.32 10.68
N LEU A 40 -7.38 12.02 9.60
CA LEU A 40 -7.94 11.30 8.46
C LEU A 40 -8.44 9.91 8.86
N GLU A 41 -7.66 9.17 9.66
CA GLU A 41 -8.06 7.87 10.19
C GLU A 41 -9.34 7.98 11.01
N LEU A 42 -9.36 8.92 11.97
CA LEU A 42 -10.50 9.11 12.86
C LEU A 42 -11.79 9.44 12.08
N LEU A 43 -11.68 10.32 11.10
CA LEU A 43 -12.83 10.72 10.27
C LEU A 43 -13.24 9.62 9.30
N GLY A 44 -12.28 8.99 8.64
CA GLY A 44 -12.54 7.92 7.66
C GLY A 44 -13.21 6.71 8.31
N VAL A 45 -12.68 6.27 9.45
CA VAL A 45 -13.23 5.12 10.19
C VAL A 45 -14.69 5.37 10.58
N ARG A 46 -15.02 6.59 11.04
CA ARG A 46 -16.40 6.94 11.44
C ARG A 46 -17.41 6.91 10.29
N LYS A 47 -16.96 7.06 9.05
CA LYS A 47 -17.83 6.99 7.87
C LYS A 47 -18.11 5.57 7.41
N LEU A 48 -17.28 4.62 7.85
CA LEU A 48 -17.40 3.23 7.43
C LEU A 48 -18.44 2.48 8.28
N ASN A 49 -19.11 1.50 7.68
CA ASN A 49 -19.83 0.49 8.44
C ASN A 49 -18.86 -0.20 9.39
N GLN A 50 -19.32 -0.56 10.61
CA GLN A 50 -18.46 -1.11 11.65
C GLN A 50 -17.68 -2.34 11.17
N THR A 51 -18.32 -3.28 10.48
CA THR A 51 -17.64 -4.48 9.97
C THR A 51 -16.53 -4.15 8.97
N VAL A 52 -16.74 -3.13 8.15
CA VAL A 52 -15.73 -2.65 7.19
C VAL A 52 -14.59 -1.95 7.92
N ALA A 53 -14.91 -1.11 8.89
CA ALA A 53 -13.91 -0.42 9.72
C ALA A 53 -13.02 -1.46 10.43
N ASP A 54 -13.66 -2.44 11.05
CA ASP A 54 -13.00 -3.56 11.74
C ASP A 54 -12.06 -4.31 10.78
N TYR A 55 -12.55 -4.67 9.61
CA TYR A 55 -11.76 -5.38 8.59
C TYR A 55 -10.51 -4.60 8.19
N TYR A 56 -10.64 -3.29 7.96
CA TYR A 56 -9.49 -2.49 7.53
C TYR A 56 -8.51 -2.22 8.68
N GLN A 57 -9.01 -1.98 9.88
CA GLN A 57 -8.18 -1.61 11.04
C GLN A 57 -7.41 -2.80 11.62
N SER A 58 -8.02 -3.99 11.63
CA SER A 58 -7.51 -5.14 12.37
C SER A 58 -6.16 -5.65 11.88
N GLY A 59 -5.40 -6.20 12.82
CA GLY A 59 -4.22 -7.01 12.59
C GLY A 59 -4.50 -8.49 12.83
N ALA A 60 -3.44 -9.28 12.86
CA ALA A 60 -3.50 -10.71 13.19
C ALA A 60 -3.37 -10.90 14.71
N ASP A 61 -4.03 -11.92 15.21
CA ASP A 61 -3.94 -12.42 16.58
C ASP A 61 -4.11 -11.31 17.63
N HIS A 62 -3.04 -10.96 18.36
CA HIS A 62 -3.06 -9.94 19.41
C HIS A 62 -2.60 -8.57 18.92
N GLU A 63 -2.33 -8.43 17.61
CA GLU A 63 -2.00 -7.19 16.96
C GLU A 63 -0.68 -6.54 17.46
N GLN A 64 0.26 -7.35 17.96
CA GLN A 64 1.57 -6.87 18.36
C GLN A 64 2.28 -6.19 17.17
N THR A 65 2.40 -6.91 16.06
CA THR A 65 3.06 -6.41 14.84
C THR A 65 2.36 -5.16 14.30
N LEU A 66 1.02 -5.12 14.38
CA LEU A 66 0.25 -3.96 13.93
C LEU A 66 0.64 -2.70 14.70
N ARG A 67 0.73 -2.79 16.04
CA ARG A 67 1.13 -1.65 16.89
C ARG A 67 2.60 -1.29 16.66
N GLU A 68 3.48 -2.30 16.69
CA GLU A 68 4.92 -2.11 16.58
C GLU A 68 5.32 -1.50 15.24
N ASN A 69 4.62 -1.82 14.16
CA ASN A 69 4.85 -1.19 12.86
C ASN A 69 4.84 0.35 12.95
N VAL A 70 3.95 0.91 13.74
CA VAL A 70 3.86 2.37 13.91
C VAL A 70 4.86 2.87 14.96
N GLU A 71 4.93 2.19 16.10
CA GLU A 71 5.75 2.62 17.24
C GLU A 71 7.25 2.53 16.94
N ALA A 72 7.68 1.57 16.14
CA ALA A 72 9.10 1.36 15.83
C ALA A 72 9.75 2.57 15.17
N PHE A 73 9.00 3.34 14.39
CA PHE A 73 9.54 4.57 13.79
C PHE A 73 10.03 5.56 14.85
N SER A 74 9.43 5.58 16.05
CA SER A 74 9.83 6.49 17.12
C SER A 74 11.24 6.17 17.68
N ARG A 75 11.71 4.95 17.51
CA ARG A 75 13.04 4.52 17.98
C ARG A 75 14.18 5.06 17.11
N TRP A 76 13.91 5.46 15.87
CA TRP A 76 14.90 6.01 14.95
C TRP A 76 14.95 7.53 15.10
N ARG A 77 16.18 8.11 15.13
CA ARG A 77 16.41 9.54 15.26
C ARG A 77 17.07 10.08 14.00
N LEU A 78 16.79 11.33 13.66
CA LEU A 78 17.38 12.03 12.52
C LEU A 78 18.39 13.05 13.02
N PRO A 79 19.69 12.73 13.03
CA PRO A 79 20.71 13.74 13.29
C PRO A 79 20.79 14.66 12.06
N PHE A 80 20.34 15.88 12.22
CA PHE A 80 20.25 16.84 11.11
C PHE A 80 21.46 17.78 11.09
N HIS A 81 21.78 18.28 9.89
CA HIS A 81 22.79 19.31 9.70
C HIS A 81 22.14 20.68 9.63
N VAL A 82 22.81 21.71 10.21
CA VAL A 82 22.35 23.09 10.17
C VAL A 82 23.09 23.86 9.09
N LEU A 83 22.53 25.01 8.70
CA LEU A 83 23.16 25.96 7.75
C LEU A 83 23.41 25.34 6.35
N VAL A 84 22.57 24.41 5.94
CA VAL A 84 22.62 23.82 4.62
C VAL A 84 21.65 24.56 3.69
N ASN A 85 22.12 24.94 2.50
CA ASN A 85 21.26 25.59 1.49
C ASN A 85 20.29 24.56 0.90
N VAL A 86 19.00 24.77 1.10
CA VAL A 86 17.95 23.85 0.69
C VAL A 86 16.99 24.48 -0.36
N VAL A 87 17.43 25.51 -1.06
CA VAL A 87 16.61 26.21 -2.06
C VAL A 87 16.18 25.26 -3.19
N ASN A 88 17.10 24.45 -3.71
CA ASN A 88 16.84 23.55 -4.83
C ASN A 88 16.46 22.16 -4.34
N ARG A 89 15.21 21.98 -3.96
CA ARG A 89 14.69 20.72 -3.44
C ARG A 89 13.66 20.11 -4.41
N THR A 90 13.58 18.79 -4.44
CA THR A 90 12.62 18.07 -5.27
C THR A 90 12.20 16.76 -4.62
N LEU A 91 10.94 16.40 -4.83
CA LEU A 91 10.40 15.08 -4.44
C LEU A 91 10.58 14.05 -5.55
N ASN A 92 10.85 14.52 -6.77
CA ASN A 92 10.94 13.63 -7.93
C ASN A 92 12.01 12.57 -7.70
N THR A 93 11.67 11.34 -8.03
CA THR A 93 12.59 10.20 -7.93
C THR A 93 12.21 9.18 -9.00
N THR A 94 12.84 8.02 -8.97
CA THR A 94 12.48 6.91 -9.86
C THR A 94 12.06 5.71 -9.03
N ILE A 95 11.14 4.92 -9.58
CA ILE A 95 10.72 3.62 -9.03
C ILE A 95 10.71 2.63 -10.20
N LEU A 96 11.49 1.55 -10.12
CA LEU A 96 11.74 0.62 -11.23
C LEU A 96 12.13 1.38 -12.52
N GLY A 97 13.00 2.36 -12.37
CA GLY A 97 13.50 3.16 -13.50
C GLY A 97 12.47 4.09 -14.13
N LYS A 98 11.30 4.28 -13.53
CA LYS A 98 10.26 5.21 -14.03
C LYS A 98 10.17 6.43 -13.13
N ASP A 99 10.11 7.61 -13.76
CA ASP A 99 9.99 8.87 -13.02
C ASP A 99 8.66 8.95 -12.26
N VAL A 100 8.74 9.30 -11.00
CA VAL A 100 7.59 9.57 -10.12
C VAL A 100 7.75 10.92 -9.44
N GLY A 101 6.62 11.51 -9.07
CA GLY A 101 6.59 12.83 -8.43
C GLY A 101 7.02 12.83 -6.98
N MET A 102 7.07 11.63 -6.34
CA MET A 102 7.46 11.51 -4.93
C MET A 102 7.77 10.05 -4.58
N PRO A 103 8.57 9.79 -3.52
CA PRO A 103 8.91 8.42 -3.12
C PRO A 103 7.83 7.77 -2.25
N VAL A 104 6.55 8.00 -2.59
CA VAL A 104 5.42 7.41 -1.85
C VAL A 104 4.45 6.81 -2.86
N GLY A 105 4.14 5.53 -2.72
CA GLY A 105 3.14 4.84 -3.53
C GLY A 105 2.01 4.28 -2.67
N ILE A 106 1.05 3.64 -3.33
CA ILE A 106 -0.11 3.05 -2.65
C ILE A 106 0.02 1.54 -2.65
N SER A 107 0.05 0.95 -1.45
CA SER A 107 0.06 -0.50 -1.22
C SER A 107 -1.27 -1.14 -1.66
N PRO A 108 -1.23 -2.41 -2.06
CA PRO A 108 -2.47 -3.08 -2.45
C PRO A 108 -3.42 -3.24 -1.27
N SER A 109 -4.66 -2.83 -1.47
CA SER A 109 -5.74 -2.96 -0.48
C SER A 109 -6.98 -3.46 -1.20
N ALA A 110 -7.60 -4.50 -0.64
CA ALA A 110 -8.73 -5.20 -1.25
C ALA A 110 -10.04 -4.42 -1.09
N MET A 111 -10.90 -4.57 -2.09
CA MET A 111 -12.33 -4.22 -2.03
C MET A 111 -12.59 -2.77 -1.62
N GLN A 112 -11.92 -1.82 -2.29
CA GLN A 112 -11.97 -0.40 -1.88
C GLN A 112 -13.36 0.22 -2.04
N LYS A 113 -14.28 -0.41 -2.79
CA LYS A 113 -15.69 0.01 -2.81
C LYS A 113 -16.36 -0.13 -1.44
N MET A 114 -15.80 -0.89 -0.51
CA MET A 114 -16.27 -0.89 0.88
C MET A 114 -16.01 0.46 1.56
N ALA A 115 -14.97 1.19 1.14
CA ALA A 115 -14.65 2.51 1.71
C ALA A 115 -15.43 3.64 1.02
N HIS A 116 -15.64 3.54 -0.31
CA HIS A 116 -16.32 4.56 -1.11
C HIS A 116 -16.72 3.97 -2.46
N GLU A 117 -17.81 4.46 -3.06
CA GLU A 117 -18.31 3.96 -4.34
C GLU A 117 -17.30 4.06 -5.48
N ASP A 118 -16.41 5.07 -5.47
CA ASP A 118 -15.34 5.20 -6.46
C ASP A 118 -14.29 4.09 -6.34
N GLY A 119 -14.13 3.53 -5.15
CA GLY A 119 -13.24 2.39 -4.92
C GLY A 119 -11.83 2.61 -5.48
N GLU A 120 -11.30 1.57 -6.10
CA GLU A 120 -9.95 1.58 -6.67
C GLU A 120 -9.78 2.59 -7.83
N ILE A 121 -10.89 3.02 -8.49
CA ILE A 121 -10.80 4.10 -9.51
C ILE A 121 -10.43 5.42 -8.82
N GLY A 122 -11.05 5.75 -7.69
CA GLY A 122 -10.72 6.96 -6.93
C GLY A 122 -9.24 6.99 -6.55
N THR A 123 -8.76 5.88 -5.99
CA THR A 123 -7.36 5.73 -5.60
C THR A 123 -6.40 5.82 -6.81
N ALA A 124 -6.78 5.22 -7.94
CA ALA A 124 -5.95 5.25 -9.16
C ALA A 124 -5.88 6.67 -9.75
N LYS A 125 -6.99 7.41 -9.73
CA LYS A 125 -7.00 8.82 -10.16
C LYS A 125 -6.12 9.68 -9.25
N ALA A 126 -6.20 9.46 -7.93
CA ALA A 126 -5.35 10.17 -6.97
C ALA A 126 -3.87 9.88 -7.20
N SER A 127 -3.49 8.61 -7.42
CA SER A 127 -2.10 8.23 -7.71
C SER A 127 -1.63 8.84 -9.04
N GLN A 128 -2.50 8.91 -10.04
CA GLN A 128 -2.20 9.54 -11.33
C GLN A 128 -1.94 11.05 -11.15
N ALA A 129 -2.79 11.72 -10.38
CA ALA A 129 -2.65 13.16 -10.11
C ALA A 129 -1.34 13.45 -9.34
N ALA A 130 -1.02 12.62 -8.38
CA ALA A 130 0.23 12.70 -7.60
C ALA A 130 1.46 12.20 -8.38
N ARG A 131 1.28 11.65 -9.57
CA ARG A 131 2.33 11.06 -10.41
C ARG A 131 3.13 10.00 -9.66
N THR A 132 2.41 9.08 -8.99
CA THR A 132 3.05 8.01 -8.22
C THR A 132 2.45 6.64 -8.54
N VAL A 133 3.01 5.60 -7.91
CA VAL A 133 2.61 4.20 -8.15
C VAL A 133 1.39 3.84 -7.31
N MET A 134 0.42 3.15 -7.93
CA MET A 134 -0.61 2.42 -7.21
C MET A 134 -0.48 0.93 -7.51
N ILE A 135 -0.45 0.11 -6.46
CA ILE A 135 -0.50 -1.34 -6.59
C ILE A 135 -1.95 -1.80 -6.42
N LEU A 136 -2.55 -2.31 -7.49
CA LEU A 136 -3.93 -2.83 -7.47
C LEU A 136 -3.94 -4.22 -6.84
N SER A 137 -4.87 -4.47 -5.93
CA SER A 137 -5.04 -5.79 -5.30
C SER A 137 -5.63 -6.81 -6.30
N THR A 138 -5.21 -8.07 -6.22
CA THR A 138 -5.89 -9.21 -6.85
C THR A 138 -7.38 -9.21 -6.48
N LEU A 139 -7.67 -8.89 -5.20
CA LEU A 139 -9.03 -8.92 -4.64
C LEU A 139 -9.69 -7.53 -4.71
N SER A 140 -9.50 -6.83 -5.84
CA SER A 140 -10.10 -5.52 -6.04
C SER A 140 -11.59 -5.60 -6.39
N SER A 141 -12.33 -4.58 -6.00
CA SER A 141 -13.76 -4.45 -6.30
C SER A 141 -14.01 -3.82 -7.68
N ILE A 142 -12.94 -3.44 -8.39
CA ILE A 142 -13.00 -2.89 -9.75
C ILE A 142 -11.94 -3.64 -10.59
N SER A 143 -12.29 -3.95 -11.83
CA SER A 143 -11.46 -4.80 -12.68
C SER A 143 -10.17 -4.10 -13.14
N ILE A 144 -9.16 -4.89 -13.47
CA ILE A 144 -7.90 -4.45 -14.06
C ILE A 144 -8.18 -3.49 -15.24
N GLU A 145 -9.13 -3.86 -16.09
CA GLU A 145 -9.48 -3.12 -17.31
C GLU A 145 -10.15 -1.79 -17.00
N ASP A 146 -11.13 -1.80 -16.07
CA ASP A 146 -11.86 -0.60 -15.71
C ASP A 146 -10.96 0.42 -15.01
N ILE A 147 -10.03 -0.04 -14.17
CA ILE A 147 -9.03 0.84 -13.55
C ILE A 147 -8.20 1.53 -14.65
N ARG A 148 -7.66 0.75 -15.60
CA ARG A 148 -6.85 1.34 -16.68
C ARG A 148 -7.66 2.29 -17.56
N LYS A 149 -8.92 1.96 -17.84
CA LYS A 149 -9.82 2.81 -18.64
C LYS A 149 -10.04 4.16 -17.94
N ASN A 150 -10.24 4.16 -16.62
CA ASN A 150 -10.61 5.36 -15.84
C ASN A 150 -9.40 6.17 -15.35
N ALA A 151 -8.20 5.56 -15.30
CA ALA A 151 -6.94 6.21 -14.92
C ALA A 151 -5.87 5.83 -15.94
N SER A 152 -6.04 6.32 -17.16
CA SER A 152 -5.29 5.86 -18.34
C SER A 152 -3.79 6.12 -18.25
N ARG A 153 -3.36 7.15 -17.51
CA ARG A 153 -1.95 7.53 -17.35
C ARG A 153 -1.36 7.13 -16.00
N ALA A 154 -2.16 6.47 -15.13
CA ALA A 154 -1.69 6.03 -13.81
C ALA A 154 -0.55 5.00 -13.94
N MET A 155 0.43 5.08 -13.05
CA MET A 155 1.48 4.08 -12.93
C MET A 155 0.96 2.93 -12.07
N LEU A 156 0.42 1.90 -12.71
CA LEU A 156 -0.27 0.79 -12.06
C LEU A 156 0.62 -0.46 -12.03
N TRP A 157 0.68 -1.12 -10.88
CA TRP A 157 1.25 -2.46 -10.70
C TRP A 157 0.12 -3.39 -10.26
N LEU A 158 0.18 -4.69 -10.58
CA LEU A 158 -0.80 -5.67 -10.10
C LEU A 158 -0.18 -6.48 -8.96
N GLN A 159 -0.78 -6.42 -7.77
CA GLN A 159 -0.44 -7.36 -6.71
C GLN A 159 -1.11 -8.71 -7.03
N LEU A 160 -0.36 -9.78 -6.84
CA LEU A 160 -0.74 -11.12 -7.24
C LEU A 160 -0.61 -12.10 -6.08
N TYR A 161 -1.66 -12.86 -5.84
CA TYR A 161 -1.59 -14.14 -5.14
C TYR A 161 -1.57 -15.25 -6.21
N VAL A 162 -0.86 -16.32 -5.93
CA VAL A 162 -0.84 -17.47 -6.84
C VAL A 162 -1.96 -18.42 -6.41
N PHE A 163 -2.82 -18.77 -7.35
CA PHE A 163 -3.95 -19.69 -7.13
C PHE A 163 -3.48 -21.13 -7.32
N LYS A 164 -4.09 -22.08 -6.59
CA LYS A 164 -3.92 -23.52 -6.82
C LYS A 164 -4.17 -23.84 -8.31
N ASN A 165 -5.24 -23.25 -8.87
CA ASN A 165 -5.47 -23.28 -10.31
C ASN A 165 -4.60 -22.22 -11.01
N ARG A 166 -3.45 -22.63 -11.51
CA ARG A 166 -2.48 -21.74 -12.19
C ARG A 166 -3.06 -21.03 -13.41
N THR A 167 -4.14 -21.54 -14.00
CA THR A 167 -4.78 -20.89 -15.16
C THR A 167 -5.33 -19.52 -14.76
N ILE A 168 -5.90 -19.40 -13.57
CA ILE A 168 -6.40 -18.12 -13.03
C ILE A 168 -5.24 -17.13 -12.87
N THR A 169 -4.14 -17.60 -12.28
CA THR A 169 -2.94 -16.76 -12.10
C THR A 169 -2.42 -16.24 -13.44
N LYS A 170 -2.30 -17.14 -14.44
CA LYS A 170 -1.85 -16.77 -15.80
C LYS A 170 -2.80 -15.76 -16.44
N GLU A 171 -4.09 -15.94 -16.27
CA GLU A 171 -5.09 -15.02 -16.84
C GLU A 171 -4.98 -13.62 -16.23
N LEU A 172 -4.81 -13.53 -14.91
CA LEU A 172 -4.60 -12.23 -14.23
C LEU A 172 -3.34 -11.53 -14.78
N ILE A 173 -2.24 -12.27 -14.94
CA ILE A 173 -0.99 -11.74 -15.51
C ILE A 173 -1.23 -11.21 -16.92
N ARG A 174 -1.86 -12.02 -17.77
CA ARG A 174 -2.16 -11.67 -19.18
C ARG A 174 -3.00 -10.39 -19.25
N ARG A 175 -4.05 -10.29 -18.44
CA ARG A 175 -4.94 -9.12 -18.39
C ARG A 175 -4.17 -7.87 -17.92
N ALA A 176 -3.33 -7.99 -16.89
CA ALA A 176 -2.51 -6.89 -16.41
C ALA A 176 -1.54 -6.39 -17.50
N GLU A 177 -0.93 -7.31 -18.27
CA GLU A 177 -0.04 -6.95 -19.38
C GLU A 177 -0.81 -6.23 -20.48
N GLN A 178 -1.98 -6.74 -20.87
CA GLN A 178 -2.84 -6.12 -21.88
C GLN A 178 -3.29 -4.72 -21.43
N ALA A 179 -3.61 -4.56 -20.16
CA ALA A 179 -3.97 -3.28 -19.55
C ALA A 179 -2.73 -2.38 -19.27
N LYS A 180 -1.54 -2.80 -19.73
CA LYS A 180 -0.29 -2.02 -19.61
C LYS A 180 0.06 -1.69 -18.16
N PHE A 181 -0.15 -2.62 -17.25
CA PHE A 181 0.41 -2.51 -15.91
C PHE A 181 1.93 -2.61 -15.99
N HIS A 182 2.62 -1.90 -15.10
CA HIS A 182 4.08 -1.71 -15.20
C HIS A 182 4.88 -2.79 -14.48
N ALA A 183 4.29 -3.47 -13.48
CA ALA A 183 4.95 -4.53 -12.72
C ALA A 183 3.91 -5.50 -12.14
N ILE A 184 4.38 -6.71 -11.81
CA ILE A 184 3.63 -7.71 -11.03
C ILE A 184 4.26 -7.77 -9.63
N VAL A 185 3.45 -7.65 -8.58
CA VAL A 185 3.89 -7.67 -7.18
C VAL A 185 3.41 -8.98 -6.56
N LEU A 186 4.30 -9.95 -6.48
CA LEU A 186 3.99 -11.24 -5.85
C LEU A 186 4.01 -11.08 -4.33
N THR A 187 2.88 -11.36 -3.68
CA THR A 187 2.79 -11.38 -2.22
C THR A 187 3.26 -12.75 -1.72
N VAL A 188 4.32 -12.76 -0.91
CA VAL A 188 4.98 -13.98 -0.45
C VAL A 188 4.81 -14.26 1.05
N ASP A 189 4.18 -13.33 1.78
CA ASP A 189 3.96 -13.44 3.23
C ASP A 189 2.62 -14.08 3.61
N ALA A 190 1.93 -14.71 2.65
CA ALA A 190 0.58 -15.24 2.88
C ALA A 190 0.44 -16.71 2.42
N PRO A 191 1.37 -17.61 2.86
CA PRO A 191 1.18 -19.03 2.55
C PRO A 191 -0.04 -19.60 3.27
N VAL A 192 -0.33 -19.06 4.45
CA VAL A 192 -1.56 -19.29 5.23
C VAL A 192 -2.08 -17.92 5.64
N TRP A 193 -3.39 -17.76 5.63
CA TRP A 193 -4.01 -16.47 5.95
C TRP A 193 -3.90 -16.19 7.45
N GLY A 194 -3.42 -15.02 7.80
CA GLY A 194 -3.29 -14.59 9.20
C GLY A 194 -4.64 -14.58 9.92
N GLN A 195 -4.67 -15.06 11.13
CA GLN A 195 -5.93 -15.14 11.92
C GLN A 195 -6.30 -13.75 12.42
N ARG A 196 -7.25 -13.12 11.77
CA ARG A 196 -7.79 -11.83 12.20
C ARG A 196 -9.01 -12.09 13.08
N ILE A 197 -8.82 -11.95 14.38
CA ILE A 197 -9.82 -12.32 15.39
C ILE A 197 -11.12 -11.55 15.15
N VAL A 198 -11.02 -10.29 14.78
CA VAL A 198 -12.17 -9.42 14.52
C VAL A 198 -12.96 -9.92 13.28
N ASP A 199 -12.25 -10.32 12.21
CA ASP A 199 -12.92 -10.90 11.02
C ASP A 199 -13.69 -12.18 11.37
N VAL A 200 -13.11 -13.00 12.28
CA VAL A 200 -13.76 -14.24 12.74
C VAL A 200 -15.01 -13.91 13.57
N ARG A 201 -14.91 -12.96 14.49
CA ARG A 201 -16.04 -12.51 15.33
C ARG A 201 -17.19 -11.95 14.49
N ASN A 202 -16.85 -11.19 13.47
CA ASN A 202 -17.83 -10.55 12.58
C ASN A 202 -18.34 -11.50 11.49
N ALA A 203 -17.84 -12.76 11.45
CA ALA A 203 -18.10 -13.68 10.33
C ALA A 203 -17.93 -12.96 8.99
N PHE A 204 -16.80 -12.24 8.83
CA PHE A 204 -16.56 -11.32 7.71
C PHE A 204 -16.74 -12.01 6.38
N THR A 205 -17.56 -11.43 5.54
CA THR A 205 -17.77 -11.86 4.14
C THR A 205 -17.90 -10.63 3.25
N THR A 206 -17.97 -10.84 1.95
CA THR A 206 -18.12 -9.73 1.00
C THR A 206 -19.45 -9.01 1.30
N PRO A 207 -19.43 -7.69 1.60
CA PRO A 207 -20.69 -6.96 1.79
C PRO A 207 -21.57 -7.01 0.55
N GLU A 208 -22.87 -6.84 0.76
CA GLU A 208 -23.85 -6.85 -0.32
C GLU A 208 -23.47 -5.80 -1.38
N GLY A 209 -23.55 -6.18 -2.64
CA GLY A 209 -23.20 -5.32 -3.77
C GLY A 209 -21.71 -5.27 -4.09
N ILE A 210 -20.84 -5.78 -3.22
CA ILE A 210 -19.38 -5.81 -3.46
C ILE A 210 -19.02 -7.18 -4.06
N LYS A 211 -18.26 -7.15 -5.14
CA LYS A 211 -17.76 -8.35 -5.83
C LYS A 211 -16.28 -8.20 -6.11
N LEU A 212 -15.58 -9.31 -6.22
CA LEU A 212 -14.18 -9.36 -6.66
C LEU A 212 -14.16 -9.26 -8.20
N ALA A 213 -14.07 -8.04 -8.71
CA ALA A 213 -14.33 -7.74 -10.12
C ALA A 213 -13.36 -8.43 -11.09
N ASN A 214 -12.18 -8.81 -10.63
CA ASN A 214 -11.23 -9.55 -11.47
C ASN A 214 -11.70 -10.97 -11.78
N PHE A 215 -12.71 -11.46 -11.04
CA PHE A 215 -13.22 -12.83 -11.14
C PHE A 215 -14.71 -12.86 -11.55
N ALA A 216 -15.21 -11.78 -12.15
CA ALA A 216 -16.63 -11.65 -12.53
C ALA A 216 -17.09 -12.84 -13.36
N GLY A 217 -18.22 -13.43 -12.97
CA GLY A 217 -18.80 -14.59 -13.65
C GLY A 217 -18.16 -15.94 -13.33
N THR A 218 -17.31 -15.99 -12.30
CA THR A 218 -16.67 -17.25 -11.85
C THR A 218 -16.99 -17.53 -10.38
N ASP A 219 -16.68 -18.73 -9.92
CA ASP A 219 -16.81 -19.14 -8.51
C ASP A 219 -15.88 -18.35 -7.56
N TYR A 220 -14.98 -17.56 -8.10
CA TYR A 220 -14.03 -16.75 -7.34
C TYR A 220 -14.54 -15.31 -7.09
N GLU A 221 -15.77 -15.01 -7.50
CA GLU A 221 -16.29 -13.62 -7.50
C GLU A 221 -16.66 -13.08 -6.12
N VAL A 222 -17.02 -13.95 -5.18
CA VAL A 222 -17.46 -13.56 -3.82
C VAL A 222 -16.93 -14.54 -2.77
N PHE A 223 -16.89 -14.09 -1.52
CA PHE A 223 -16.61 -14.98 -0.39
C PHE A 223 -17.91 -15.69 0.00
N GLU A 224 -17.80 -16.97 0.32
CA GLU A 224 -18.93 -17.79 0.72
C GLU A 224 -19.57 -17.24 2.01
N LYS A 225 -20.90 -17.10 2.02
CA LYS A 225 -21.67 -16.64 3.18
C LYS A 225 -22.03 -17.83 4.09
N GLY A 226 -22.28 -17.52 5.37
CA GLY A 226 -22.76 -18.51 6.34
C GLY A 226 -21.70 -19.52 6.80
N VAL A 227 -20.44 -19.30 6.47
CA VAL A 227 -19.35 -20.17 6.94
C VAL A 227 -19.02 -19.86 8.39
N LYS A 228 -18.57 -20.85 9.14
CA LYS A 228 -18.07 -20.66 10.50
C LYS A 228 -16.76 -19.86 10.45
N GLY A 229 -16.75 -18.68 11.05
CA GLY A 229 -15.60 -17.77 11.03
C GLY A 229 -15.61 -16.84 9.80
N SER A 230 -14.45 -16.49 9.29
CA SER A 230 -14.31 -15.52 8.20
C SER A 230 -14.43 -16.18 6.81
N GLY A 231 -15.36 -15.68 5.98
CA GLY A 231 -15.49 -16.09 4.59
C GLY A 231 -14.23 -15.80 3.78
N LEU A 232 -13.52 -14.72 4.10
CA LEU A 232 -12.24 -14.41 3.46
C LEU A 232 -11.18 -15.47 3.79
N THR A 233 -11.08 -15.89 5.05
CA THR A 233 -10.14 -16.95 5.45
C THR A 233 -10.44 -18.25 4.70
N LYS A 234 -11.74 -18.62 4.62
CA LYS A 234 -12.14 -19.80 3.86
C LYS A 234 -11.72 -19.66 2.38
N TYR A 235 -12.04 -18.52 1.77
CA TYR A 235 -11.70 -18.24 0.36
C TYR A 235 -10.20 -18.40 0.10
N THR A 236 -9.37 -17.82 0.95
CA THR A 236 -7.91 -17.89 0.75
C THR A 236 -7.40 -19.31 0.92
N ASN A 237 -7.90 -20.04 1.93
CA ASN A 237 -7.52 -21.44 2.16
C ASN A 237 -7.97 -22.36 1.00
N ASP A 238 -9.12 -22.10 0.42
CA ASP A 238 -9.64 -22.92 -0.69
C ASP A 238 -8.87 -22.67 -1.99
N PHE A 239 -8.53 -21.44 -2.28
CA PHE A 239 -8.10 -21.04 -3.62
C PHE A 239 -6.63 -20.67 -3.76
N PHE A 240 -5.98 -20.11 -2.74
CA PHE A 240 -4.57 -19.73 -2.84
C PHE A 240 -3.66 -20.94 -2.59
N ASP A 241 -2.51 -20.92 -3.25
CA ASP A 241 -1.57 -22.03 -3.20
C ASP A 241 -0.63 -21.87 -2.00
N PRO A 242 -0.73 -22.73 -0.97
CA PRO A 242 0.17 -22.65 0.19
C PRO A 242 1.54 -23.29 -0.08
N ALA A 243 1.72 -23.95 -1.22
CA ALA A 243 2.93 -24.73 -1.53
C ALA A 243 3.98 -23.92 -2.32
N LEU A 244 3.84 -22.58 -2.33
CA LEU A 244 4.77 -21.71 -3.07
C LEU A 244 6.19 -21.83 -2.51
N THR A 245 7.15 -21.83 -3.43
CA THR A 245 8.58 -21.85 -3.15
C THR A 245 9.30 -20.82 -4.02
N TRP A 246 10.58 -20.67 -3.81
CA TRP A 246 11.41 -19.79 -4.65
C TRP A 246 11.37 -20.18 -6.14
N LYS A 247 11.09 -21.45 -6.48
CA LYS A 247 10.91 -21.91 -7.87
C LYS A 247 9.71 -21.22 -8.52
N ASP A 248 8.71 -20.83 -7.74
CA ASP A 248 7.53 -20.14 -8.26
C ASP A 248 7.86 -18.70 -8.67
N VAL A 249 8.88 -18.07 -8.09
CA VAL A 249 9.40 -16.78 -8.57
C VAL A 249 9.94 -16.96 -9.99
N THR A 250 10.71 -18.00 -10.24
CA THR A 250 11.20 -18.33 -11.59
C THR A 250 10.04 -18.62 -12.54
N TRP A 251 9.08 -19.43 -12.05
CA TRP A 251 7.88 -19.73 -12.83
C TRP A 251 7.14 -18.44 -13.24
N LEU A 252 6.93 -17.54 -12.30
CA LEU A 252 6.23 -16.28 -12.55
C LEU A 252 6.99 -15.42 -13.57
N LYS A 253 8.31 -15.29 -13.42
CA LYS A 253 9.16 -14.54 -14.38
C LYS A 253 9.05 -15.09 -15.81
N ASN A 254 8.89 -16.41 -15.94
CA ASN A 254 8.73 -17.04 -17.25
C ASN A 254 7.32 -16.83 -17.85
N HIS A 255 6.37 -16.31 -17.06
CA HIS A 255 4.99 -16.08 -17.50
C HIS A 255 4.63 -14.59 -17.62
N THR A 256 5.60 -13.68 -17.40
CA THR A 256 5.36 -12.25 -17.58
C THR A 256 6.59 -11.57 -18.17
N LYS A 257 6.34 -10.53 -18.96
CA LYS A 257 7.38 -9.61 -19.44
C LYS A 257 7.57 -8.41 -18.48
N ARG A 258 6.75 -8.33 -17.43
CA ARG A 258 6.82 -7.21 -16.48
C ARG A 258 7.83 -7.49 -15.37
N PRO A 259 8.45 -6.46 -14.81
CA PRO A 259 9.25 -6.63 -13.59
C PRO A 259 8.43 -7.36 -12.51
N VAL A 260 9.08 -8.30 -11.81
CA VAL A 260 8.47 -9.02 -10.69
C VAL A 260 9.05 -8.46 -9.40
N VAL A 261 8.16 -7.93 -8.56
CA VAL A 261 8.50 -7.38 -7.23
C VAL A 261 8.00 -8.36 -6.17
N LEU A 262 8.82 -8.68 -5.17
CA LEU A 262 8.42 -9.57 -4.08
C LEU A 262 8.00 -8.72 -2.87
N LYS A 263 6.75 -8.90 -2.42
CA LYS A 263 6.20 -8.17 -1.26
C LYS A 263 6.00 -9.13 -0.10
N GLY A 264 6.55 -8.78 1.06
CA GLY A 264 6.40 -9.60 2.26
C GLY A 264 7.73 -10.17 2.79
N ILE A 265 8.85 -9.53 2.44
CA ILE A 265 10.18 -9.95 2.88
C ILE A 265 10.57 -9.11 4.10
N VAL A 266 10.92 -9.79 5.21
CA VAL A 266 11.41 -9.16 6.44
C VAL A 266 12.69 -9.81 6.96
N ASN A 267 13.29 -10.68 6.17
CA ASN A 267 14.41 -11.56 6.56
C ASN A 267 15.54 -11.36 5.54
N PRO A 268 16.80 -11.14 5.99
CA PRO A 268 17.92 -10.89 5.08
C PRO A 268 18.30 -12.09 4.20
N GLU A 269 18.07 -13.32 4.68
CA GLU A 269 18.32 -14.51 3.85
C GLU A 269 17.34 -14.55 2.67
N ASP A 270 16.07 -14.26 2.92
CA ASP A 270 15.04 -14.18 1.86
C ASP A 270 15.35 -13.03 0.89
N ALA A 271 15.87 -11.91 1.39
CA ALA A 271 16.31 -10.81 0.53
C ALA A 271 17.45 -11.24 -0.42
N SER A 272 18.42 -12.01 0.10
CA SER A 272 19.49 -12.58 -0.71
C SER A 272 18.94 -13.56 -1.75
N LEU A 273 17.96 -14.39 -1.36
CA LEU A 273 17.28 -15.30 -2.29
C LEU A 273 16.52 -14.53 -3.36
N ALA A 274 15.86 -13.41 -3.01
CA ALA A 274 15.18 -12.57 -4.00
C ALA A 274 16.15 -12.08 -5.09
N VAL A 275 17.35 -11.65 -4.69
CA VAL A 275 18.43 -11.30 -5.65
C VAL A 275 18.77 -12.50 -6.52
N ARG A 276 19.04 -13.65 -5.89
CA ARG A 276 19.45 -14.89 -6.59
C ARG A 276 18.41 -15.37 -7.60
N TYR A 277 17.12 -15.28 -7.24
CA TYR A 277 16.02 -15.68 -8.13
C TYR A 277 15.61 -14.57 -9.11
N GLY A 278 16.32 -13.43 -9.06
CA GLY A 278 16.20 -12.37 -10.07
C GLY A 278 14.91 -11.55 -9.95
N ALA A 279 14.43 -11.31 -8.73
CA ALA A 279 13.39 -10.33 -8.50
C ALA A 279 13.87 -8.96 -9.01
N SER A 280 12.93 -8.10 -9.42
CA SER A 280 13.26 -6.75 -9.88
C SER A 280 13.35 -5.76 -8.73
N ALA A 281 12.66 -6.05 -7.62
CA ALA A 281 12.66 -5.24 -6.39
C ALA A 281 12.03 -6.03 -5.25
N ILE A 282 12.19 -5.52 -4.03
CA ILE A 282 11.57 -6.06 -2.81
C ILE A 282 10.73 -4.96 -2.16
N ILE A 283 9.55 -5.32 -1.64
CA ILE A 283 8.84 -4.49 -0.66
C ILE A 283 9.02 -5.17 0.71
N VAL A 284 9.78 -4.55 1.61
CA VAL A 284 9.87 -4.96 3.02
C VAL A 284 8.49 -4.73 3.62
N SER A 285 7.86 -5.82 4.05
CA SER A 285 6.45 -5.81 4.42
C SER A 285 6.14 -6.99 5.35
N ASN A 286 5.32 -6.77 6.34
CA ASN A 286 4.68 -7.81 7.14
C ASN A 286 3.14 -7.75 6.96
N HIS A 287 2.71 -7.32 5.74
CA HIS A 287 1.29 -7.20 5.39
C HIS A 287 0.53 -6.20 6.31
N GLY A 288 1.22 -5.22 6.86
CA GLY A 288 0.61 -4.27 7.79
C GLY A 288 0.17 -4.91 9.11
N GLY A 289 0.88 -5.95 9.56
CA GLY A 289 0.57 -6.67 10.79
C GLY A 289 -0.64 -7.60 10.67
N ARG A 290 -0.94 -8.08 9.45
CA ARG A 290 -2.17 -8.86 9.19
C ARG A 290 -1.89 -10.34 8.93
N GLN A 291 -0.63 -10.78 8.99
CA GLN A 291 -0.23 -12.16 8.71
C GLN A 291 0.36 -12.80 9.98
N LEU A 292 1.65 -12.99 10.10
CA LEU A 292 2.24 -13.59 11.31
C LEU A 292 2.41 -12.50 12.39
N ASP A 293 1.65 -12.58 13.47
CA ASP A 293 1.82 -11.65 14.59
C ASP A 293 3.12 -11.99 15.34
N GLY A 294 3.83 -10.98 15.84
CA GLY A 294 5.16 -11.13 16.41
C GLY A 294 6.28 -11.02 15.37
N SER A 295 5.95 -10.76 14.11
CA SER A 295 6.95 -10.44 13.08
C SER A 295 7.61 -9.08 13.38
N PRO A 296 8.86 -8.86 12.97
CA PRO A 296 9.51 -7.57 13.21
C PRO A 296 8.76 -6.42 12.51
N ALA A 297 8.79 -5.25 13.12
CA ALA A 297 8.33 -4.04 12.45
C ALA A 297 9.15 -3.80 11.19
N THR A 298 8.50 -3.37 10.11
CA THR A 298 9.17 -3.30 8.80
C THR A 298 10.34 -2.33 8.78
N ILE A 299 10.26 -1.22 9.54
CA ILE A 299 11.37 -0.26 9.60
C ILE A 299 12.60 -0.87 10.30
N GLU A 300 12.41 -1.82 11.21
CA GLU A 300 13.51 -2.53 11.87
C GLU A 300 14.15 -3.56 10.94
N ALA A 301 13.33 -4.32 10.22
CA ALA A 301 13.81 -5.30 9.24
C ALA A 301 14.54 -4.65 8.06
N LEU A 302 14.21 -3.39 7.75
CA LEU A 302 14.68 -2.70 6.54
C LEU A 302 16.19 -2.69 6.41
N THR A 303 16.90 -2.39 7.49
CA THR A 303 18.37 -2.22 7.45
C THR A 303 19.06 -3.50 7.02
N GLU A 304 18.66 -4.63 7.62
CA GLU A 304 19.27 -5.94 7.31
C GLU A 304 18.93 -6.38 5.88
N VAL A 305 17.69 -6.12 5.43
CA VAL A 305 17.26 -6.42 4.06
C VAL A 305 18.08 -5.58 3.05
N VAL A 306 18.24 -4.27 3.31
CA VAL A 306 19.02 -3.38 2.43
C VAL A 306 20.47 -3.86 2.35
N GLN A 307 21.08 -4.24 3.48
CA GLN A 307 22.44 -4.77 3.52
C GLN A 307 22.56 -6.07 2.72
N ALA A 308 21.61 -6.98 2.88
CA ALA A 308 21.61 -8.28 2.19
C ALA A 308 21.45 -8.11 0.66
N VAL A 309 20.65 -7.13 0.23
CA VAL A 309 20.47 -6.81 -1.19
C VAL A 309 21.73 -6.15 -1.79
N ASN A 310 22.46 -5.38 -0.98
CA ASN A 310 23.72 -4.73 -1.35
C ASN A 310 23.64 -3.98 -2.71
N GLY A 311 22.57 -3.21 -2.91
CA GLY A 311 22.39 -2.41 -4.12
C GLY A 311 22.03 -3.19 -5.39
N SER A 312 21.84 -4.50 -5.31
CA SER A 312 21.54 -5.34 -6.48
C SER A 312 20.13 -5.13 -7.03
N LEU A 313 19.20 -4.64 -6.20
CA LEU A 313 17.84 -4.30 -6.61
C LEU A 313 17.27 -3.22 -5.70
N GLU A 314 16.18 -2.58 -6.17
CA GLU A 314 15.51 -1.54 -5.37
C GLU A 314 14.77 -2.18 -4.19
N VAL A 315 14.88 -1.56 -3.01
CA VAL A 315 14.16 -1.97 -1.81
C VAL A 315 13.13 -0.88 -1.48
N TYR A 316 11.91 -1.31 -1.28
CA TYR A 316 10.80 -0.46 -0.84
C TYR A 316 10.32 -0.92 0.53
N LEU A 317 9.48 -0.11 1.18
CA LEU A 317 8.94 -0.46 2.49
C LEU A 317 7.45 -0.15 2.54
N ASP A 318 6.66 -1.03 3.17
CA ASP A 318 5.33 -0.67 3.64
C ASP A 318 5.15 -1.12 5.10
N GLY A 319 4.06 -0.68 5.73
CA GLY A 319 3.78 -0.97 7.15
C GLY A 319 4.22 0.16 8.07
N GLY A 320 3.28 0.75 8.78
CA GLY A 320 3.51 1.70 9.86
C GLY A 320 3.73 3.16 9.49
N VAL A 321 3.98 3.48 8.23
CA VAL A 321 4.25 4.86 7.79
C VAL A 321 3.03 5.75 8.06
N ARG A 322 3.22 6.84 8.83
CA ARG A 322 2.14 7.77 9.22
C ARG A 322 2.50 9.25 9.03
N THR A 323 3.80 9.56 8.94
CA THR A 323 4.26 10.94 8.84
C THR A 323 5.31 11.06 7.75
N GLY A 324 5.55 12.30 7.31
CA GLY A 324 6.67 12.57 6.42
C GLY A 324 8.02 12.21 7.06
N THR A 325 8.14 12.39 8.36
CA THR A 325 9.35 12.00 9.11
C THR A 325 9.60 10.49 8.99
N ASP A 326 8.54 9.67 9.01
CA ASP A 326 8.68 8.21 8.83
C ASP A 326 9.23 7.88 7.43
N ILE A 327 8.74 8.61 6.42
CA ILE A 327 9.24 8.45 5.04
C ILE A 327 10.75 8.73 5.00
N VAL A 328 11.18 9.86 5.61
CA VAL A 328 12.62 10.20 5.63
C VAL A 328 13.43 9.12 6.34
N LYS A 329 12.95 8.61 7.46
CA LYS A 329 13.64 7.52 8.17
C LYS A 329 13.81 6.30 7.28
N ALA A 330 12.76 5.88 6.60
CA ALA A 330 12.82 4.72 5.69
C ALA A 330 13.81 4.99 4.54
N LEU A 331 13.76 6.17 3.92
CA LEU A 331 14.68 6.53 2.84
C LEU A 331 16.14 6.58 3.33
N ALA A 332 16.37 7.15 4.52
CA ALA A 332 17.71 7.23 5.12
C ALA A 332 18.29 5.85 5.45
N LEU A 333 17.42 4.89 5.75
CA LEU A 333 17.81 3.49 6.02
C LEU A 333 17.94 2.65 4.74
N GLY A 334 17.75 3.27 3.57
CA GLY A 334 18.04 2.64 2.28
C GLY A 334 16.83 2.24 1.45
N ALA A 335 15.60 2.51 1.90
CA ALA A 335 14.44 2.33 1.05
C ALA A 335 14.46 3.34 -0.10
N LYS A 336 14.15 2.91 -1.31
CA LYS A 336 14.02 3.79 -2.48
C LYS A 336 12.69 4.55 -2.45
N ALA A 337 11.65 3.95 -1.88
CA ALA A 337 10.32 4.53 -1.73
C ALA A 337 9.55 3.78 -0.64
N VAL A 338 8.48 4.38 -0.15
CA VAL A 338 7.55 3.73 0.78
C VAL A 338 6.18 3.57 0.12
N PHE A 339 5.39 2.61 0.62
CA PHE A 339 4.01 2.41 0.19
C PHE A 339 3.07 2.49 1.40
N VAL A 340 1.87 3.02 1.19
CA VAL A 340 0.87 3.18 2.26
C VAL A 340 -0.43 2.47 1.87
N GLY A 341 -0.99 1.70 2.79
CA GLY A 341 -2.26 0.99 2.60
C GLY A 341 -3.42 1.71 3.29
N ARG A 342 -3.61 1.47 4.59
CA ARG A 342 -4.72 2.04 5.38
C ARG A 342 -4.88 3.56 5.20
N PRO A 343 -3.81 4.38 5.20
CA PRO A 343 -4.00 5.82 5.00
C PRO A 343 -4.73 6.20 3.71
N ALA A 344 -4.50 5.45 2.63
CA ALA A 344 -5.22 5.70 1.37
C ALA A 344 -6.72 5.34 1.50
N LEU A 345 -7.04 4.28 2.27
CA LEU A 345 -8.43 3.90 2.52
C LEU A 345 -9.17 4.94 3.37
N TRP A 346 -8.49 5.48 4.40
CA TRP A 346 -9.09 6.55 5.22
C TRP A 346 -9.34 7.79 4.40
N GLY A 347 -8.40 8.16 3.54
CA GLY A 347 -8.58 9.25 2.58
C GLY A 347 -9.76 9.02 1.66
N LEU A 348 -9.86 7.84 1.08
CA LEU A 348 -10.97 7.46 0.21
C LEU A 348 -12.32 7.53 0.94
N ALA A 349 -12.41 7.04 2.14
CA ALA A 349 -13.63 7.10 2.98
C ALA A 349 -14.00 8.52 3.39
N UNK A 350 -13.10 9.25 3.59
CA UNK A 350 -13.32 10.53 4.01
C UNK A 350 -13.60 11.46 2.93
N UNK A 351 -13.17 11.17 1.93
CA UNK A 351 -13.24 12.11 0.92
C UNK A 351 -14.47 11.99 0.14
N UNK A 352 -15.15 12.18 0.29
CA UNK A 352 -16.22 12.15 -0.47
C UNK A 352 -15.79 12.52 -1.81
N UNK A 353 -15.50 12.09 -2.27
CA UNK A 353 -15.06 12.19 -3.53
C UNK A 353 -15.34 13.42 -4.29
N ASN A 354 -15.52 14.44 -3.84
CA ASN A 354 -15.75 15.54 -4.79
C ASN A 354 -14.67 16.61 -4.64
N SER A 355 -13.65 16.56 -5.44
CA SER A 355 -12.86 17.70 -5.90
C SER A 355 -11.36 17.52 -5.85
N VAL A 356 -10.83 16.91 -6.89
CA VAL A 356 -9.39 17.03 -7.24
C VAL A 356 -9.09 18.44 -7.80
N GLU A 357 -10.10 19.21 -8.14
CA GLU A 357 -9.91 20.51 -8.81
C GLU A 357 -9.76 21.72 -7.88
N GLU A 358 -10.27 21.66 -6.64
CA GLU A 358 -10.18 22.79 -5.71
C GLU A 358 -8.85 22.91 -4.96
N LEU A 359 -8.02 21.88 -5.03
CA LEU A 359 -6.79 21.82 -4.22
C LEU A 359 -5.56 22.51 -4.83
N LYS A 360 -5.69 23.02 -6.03
CA LYS A 360 -4.55 23.68 -6.71
C LYS A 360 -4.21 25.07 -6.19
N GLN A 361 -5.04 25.69 -5.38
CA GLN A 361 -4.86 27.09 -5.00
C GLN A 361 -4.25 27.34 -3.60
N GLU A 362 -4.34 26.38 -2.68
CA GLU A 362 -3.86 26.62 -1.31
C GLU A 362 -2.45 26.08 -1.02
N ASP A 363 -1.86 25.32 -1.92
CA ASP A 363 -0.62 24.58 -1.65
C ASP A 363 0.66 25.44 -1.72
N VAL A 364 0.59 26.61 -2.34
CA VAL A 364 1.79 27.43 -2.58
C VAL A 364 2.28 28.13 -1.29
N VAL A 365 1.40 28.35 -0.33
CA VAL A 365 1.70 29.19 0.85
C VAL A 365 2.37 28.41 1.99
N ARG A 366 2.23 27.10 2.05
CA ARG A 366 2.76 26.29 3.17
C ARG A 366 4.16 25.72 2.95
N GLU A 367 4.70 25.81 1.76
CA GLU A 367 6.05 25.30 1.48
C GLU A 367 7.17 26.05 2.19
N GLU A 368 6.90 27.25 2.68
CA GLU A 368 7.94 28.13 3.24
C GLU A 368 8.41 27.78 4.67
N HIS A 369 7.64 27.00 5.44
CA HIS A 369 7.91 26.90 6.88
C HIS A 369 8.78 25.71 7.34
N TYR A 370 8.83 24.62 6.60
CA TYR A 370 9.56 23.42 7.04
C TYR A 370 10.74 23.03 6.16
N GLY A 371 11.10 23.93 5.28
CA GLY A 371 12.04 23.70 4.21
C GLY A 371 13.53 23.67 4.57
N ARG A 372 14.00 23.61 5.82
CA ARG A 372 15.41 23.96 6.11
C ARG A 372 16.24 22.96 6.89
N LEU A 373 15.96 21.69 6.85
CA LEU A 373 16.78 20.78 7.67
C LEU A 373 17.04 19.45 6.95
N LEU A 374 18.17 19.30 6.32
CA LEU A 374 18.77 18.00 5.94
C LEU A 374 19.34 17.94 4.51
N GLU A 375 20.57 18.38 4.33
CA GLU A 375 21.44 17.95 3.23
C GLU A 375 22.85 17.66 3.77
N ARG A 376 23.31 16.45 3.63
CA ARG A 376 24.62 15.84 3.45
C ARG A 376 24.66 14.41 3.92
#